data_3426525daeb11cd4f9a59b3b25e346b5
#
_entry.id   3426525daeb11cd4f9a59b3b25e346b5
#
_cell.length_a   1.000
_cell.length_b   1.000
_cell.length_c   1.000
_cell.angle_alpha   90.00
_cell.angle_beta   90.00
_cell.angle_gamma   90.00
#
_symmetry.space_group_name_H-M   'P 1'
#
loop_
_entity.id
_entity.type
_entity.pdbx_description
1 polymer ?
#
loop_
_entity_poly.entity_id
_entity_poly.type
_entity_poly.pdbx_seq_one_letter_code
_entity_poly.pdbx_strand_id
1 'polypeptide(L)'
;SGVTNDDLDINNSVFLHMTDGIIAFDRNGVVILINPAAKQMMNISPQDTTFEDIFGRLHINLEKIIYLENWTNTEERINIDDRFLNVYFAPFKKDNDKTVGVIAVLQDITEHVKLDNMRKEFIADVSHELKTPITSIMGYADTLLEEEYDKETQSKFLNVIASEARRMAKLVTDLLTLSKNDNNRNVVKKEQFDLGELVKKCQDKLAIEIKRKNHNVNCFVTADVPLVYADKDDIERVVLNIMTNSIKYTKEGGEIKIYVGFVYNDAYIKIFDNGIGIPEEDLSRIFERFYRVDKARS
;
A
#
# COMPACT_ATOMS: atom_id res chain seq x y z
N SER A 1 28.84 42.72 10.14
CA SER A 1 28.86 41.83 8.99
C SER A 1 27.55 42.03 8.25
N GLY A 2 27.58 42.78 7.14
CA GLY A 2 26.40 43.09 6.35
C GLY A 2 25.97 41.88 5.53
N VAL A 3 24.67 41.60 5.50
CA VAL A 3 24.03 40.66 4.58
C VAL A 3 24.24 41.25 3.18
N THR A 4 24.81 40.50 2.27
CA THR A 4 25.04 40.93 0.88
C THR A 4 23.75 40.75 0.06
N ASN A 5 23.62 41.44 -1.09
CA ASN A 5 22.49 41.25 -1.98
C ASN A 5 22.37 39.78 -2.43
N ASP A 6 23.51 39.10 -2.64
CA ASP A 6 23.55 37.69 -3.01
C ASP A 6 22.97 36.79 -1.91
N ASP A 7 23.20 37.11 -0.62
CA ASP A 7 22.63 36.38 0.51
C ASP A 7 21.10 36.55 0.57
N LEU A 8 20.58 37.72 0.22
CA LEU A 8 19.15 38.00 0.14
C LEU A 8 18.47 37.23 -1.01
N ASP A 9 19.13 37.15 -2.17
CA ASP A 9 18.64 36.43 -3.34
C ASP A 9 18.63 34.92 -3.10
N ILE A 10 19.66 34.38 -2.42
CA ILE A 10 19.70 32.96 -2.03
C ILE A 10 18.58 32.64 -1.02
N ASN A 11 18.41 33.47 0.02
CA ASN A 11 17.37 33.27 1.02
C ASN A 11 15.96 33.32 0.40
N ASN A 12 15.72 34.25 -0.52
CA ASN A 12 14.45 34.32 -1.25
C ASN A 12 14.24 33.08 -2.14
N SER A 13 15.29 32.63 -2.83
CA SER A 13 15.20 31.41 -3.66
C SER A 13 14.90 30.18 -2.83
N VAL A 14 15.58 29.98 -1.70
CA VAL A 14 15.32 28.89 -0.76
C VAL A 14 13.88 28.94 -0.28
N PHE A 15 13.41 30.09 0.20
CA PHE A 15 12.05 30.29 0.69
C PHE A 15 10.96 29.95 -0.36
N LEU A 16 11.20 30.33 -1.62
CA LEU A 16 10.25 30.08 -2.72
C LEU A 16 10.22 28.62 -3.16
N HIS A 17 11.31 27.87 -2.99
CA HIS A 17 11.44 26.49 -3.45
C HIS A 17 11.40 25.44 -2.32
N MET A 18 11.19 25.86 -1.06
CA MET A 18 10.98 24.93 0.04
C MET A 18 9.74 24.08 -0.16
N THR A 19 9.85 22.81 0.16
CA THR A 19 8.73 21.86 0.16
C THR A 19 7.83 22.04 1.37
N ASP A 20 8.38 22.49 2.50
CA ASP A 20 7.60 22.80 3.69
C ASP A 20 6.93 24.18 3.57
N GLY A 21 5.70 24.26 4.04
CA GLY A 21 4.97 25.52 4.10
C GLY A 21 5.46 26.40 5.24
N ILE A 22 5.64 27.68 4.99
CA ILE A 22 6.00 28.66 6.01
C ILE A 22 5.05 29.84 5.96
N ILE A 23 4.49 30.19 7.14
CA ILE A 23 3.68 31.38 7.33
C ILE A 23 4.20 32.12 8.54
N ALA A 24 4.48 33.42 8.42
CA ALA A 24 4.82 34.26 9.54
C ALA A 24 3.71 35.30 9.81
N PHE A 25 3.37 35.47 11.07
CA PHE A 25 2.34 36.37 11.54
C PHE A 25 2.95 37.40 12.49
N ASP A 26 2.44 38.63 12.50
CA ASP A 26 2.75 39.61 13.53
C ASP A 26 2.05 39.28 14.84
N ARG A 27 2.23 40.14 15.87
CA ARG A 27 1.56 39.95 17.19
C ARG A 27 0.06 40.05 17.15
N ASN A 28 -0.50 40.71 16.14
CA ASN A 28 -1.95 40.87 15.92
C ASN A 28 -2.51 39.74 15.08
N GLY A 29 -1.69 38.79 14.66
CA GLY A 29 -2.09 37.68 13.81
C GLY A 29 -2.15 38.03 12.32
N VAL A 30 -1.64 39.18 11.89
CA VAL A 30 -1.63 39.55 10.47
C VAL A 30 -0.48 38.82 9.77
N VAL A 31 -0.72 38.25 8.58
CA VAL A 31 0.28 37.57 7.78
C VAL A 31 1.36 38.54 7.32
N ILE A 32 2.60 38.31 7.73
CA ILE A 32 3.78 39.05 7.29
C ILE A 32 4.41 38.41 6.07
N LEU A 33 4.48 37.07 6.07
CA LEU A 33 5.20 36.31 5.07
C LEU A 33 4.53 34.96 4.86
N ILE A 34 4.43 34.51 3.61
CA ILE A 34 3.91 33.20 3.25
C ILE A 34 4.59 32.69 1.99
N ASN A 35 5.08 31.43 2.01
CA ASN A 35 5.68 30.83 0.85
C ASN A 35 4.64 30.12 -0.05
N PRO A 36 5.00 29.78 -1.30
CA PRO A 36 4.09 29.10 -2.23
C PRO A 36 3.61 27.74 -1.71
N ALA A 37 4.46 26.98 -1.02
CA ALA A 37 4.11 25.68 -0.47
C ALA A 37 2.97 25.79 0.56
N ALA A 38 3.04 26.76 1.49
CA ALA A 38 1.97 26.99 2.47
C ALA A 38 0.65 27.35 1.80
N LYS A 39 0.67 28.21 0.78
CA LYS A 39 -0.54 28.57 0.03
C LYS A 39 -1.19 27.36 -0.61
N GLN A 40 -0.38 26.47 -1.18
CA GLN A 40 -0.87 25.25 -1.84
C GLN A 40 -1.37 24.21 -0.84
N MET A 41 -0.66 24.02 0.28
CA MET A 41 -1.03 23.03 1.30
C MET A 41 -2.34 23.36 2.00
N MET A 42 -2.55 24.64 2.32
CA MET A 42 -3.69 25.13 3.09
C MET A 42 -4.83 25.68 2.19
N ASN A 43 -4.68 25.66 0.88
CA ASN A 43 -5.62 26.30 -0.06
C ASN A 43 -5.91 27.78 0.28
N ILE A 44 -4.87 28.53 0.72
CA ILE A 44 -4.98 29.89 1.19
C ILE A 44 -5.30 30.84 0.02
N SER A 45 -6.39 31.58 0.15
CA SER A 45 -6.79 32.61 -0.81
C SER A 45 -6.08 33.95 -0.54
N PRO A 46 -6.01 34.87 -1.52
CA PRO A 46 -5.48 36.22 -1.31
C PRO A 46 -6.24 37.04 -0.26
N GLN A 47 -7.43 36.60 0.14
CA GLN A 47 -8.28 37.27 1.13
C GLN A 47 -7.97 36.82 2.56
N ASP A 48 -7.31 35.65 2.72
CA ASP A 48 -6.94 35.10 4.02
C ASP A 48 -5.65 35.80 4.50
N THR A 49 -5.81 36.87 5.26
CA THR A 49 -4.73 37.76 5.68
C THR A 49 -4.40 37.68 7.16
N THR A 50 -5.17 36.91 7.92
CA THR A 50 -4.97 36.76 9.36
C THR A 50 -4.80 35.31 9.79
N PHE A 51 -4.23 35.13 10.99
CA PHE A 51 -4.13 33.83 11.66
C PHE A 51 -5.50 33.16 11.81
N GLU A 52 -6.52 33.96 12.15
CA GLU A 52 -7.89 33.47 12.36
C GLU A 52 -8.52 33.00 11.02
N ASP A 53 -8.26 33.69 9.92
CA ASP A 53 -8.74 33.27 8.61
C ASP A 53 -8.18 31.89 8.23
N ILE A 54 -6.91 31.62 8.57
CA ILE A 54 -6.18 30.41 8.17
C ILE A 54 -6.40 29.27 9.18
N PHE A 55 -6.29 29.54 10.48
CA PHE A 55 -6.27 28.52 11.53
C PHE A 55 -7.49 28.56 12.47
N GLY A 56 -8.36 29.56 12.39
CA GLY A 56 -9.49 29.71 13.30
C GLY A 56 -10.46 28.53 13.30
N ARG A 57 -10.67 27.91 12.13
CA ARG A 57 -11.50 26.70 12.01
C ARG A 57 -10.94 25.48 12.72
N LEU A 58 -9.65 25.50 13.05
CA LEU A 58 -8.91 24.40 13.67
C LEU A 58 -8.84 24.53 15.20
N HIS A 59 -9.51 25.54 15.78
CA HIS A 59 -9.49 25.84 17.21
C HIS A 59 -8.10 26.08 17.81
N ILE A 60 -7.15 26.54 16.98
CA ILE A 60 -5.79 26.89 17.40
C ILE A 60 -5.81 28.35 17.87
N ASN A 61 -5.33 28.59 19.09
CA ASN A 61 -5.37 29.93 19.70
C ASN A 61 -4.01 30.61 19.62
N LEU A 62 -3.92 31.73 18.89
CA LEU A 62 -2.71 32.52 18.70
C LEU A 62 -2.13 33.05 20.04
N GLU A 63 -2.99 33.49 20.97
CA GLU A 63 -2.53 34.01 22.24
C GLU A 63 -1.77 32.97 23.07
N LYS A 64 -2.26 31.72 23.09
CA LYS A 64 -1.54 30.62 23.73
C LYS A 64 -0.15 30.41 23.18
N ILE A 65 0.03 30.55 21.87
CA ILE A 65 1.31 30.36 21.20
C ILE A 65 2.28 31.50 21.52
N ILE A 66 1.79 32.74 21.54
CA ILE A 66 2.61 33.94 21.85
C ILE A 66 3.14 33.91 23.29
N TYR A 67 2.36 33.41 24.25
CA TYR A 67 2.72 33.35 25.67
C TYR A 67 3.41 32.04 26.08
N LEU A 68 3.74 31.14 25.19
CA LEU A 68 4.57 29.97 25.50
C LEU A 68 5.98 30.44 25.89
N GLU A 69 6.25 30.49 27.22
CA GLU A 69 7.54 30.93 27.79
C GLU A 69 8.70 29.99 27.43
N ASN A 70 8.41 28.73 27.09
CA ASN A 70 9.41 27.73 26.70
C ASN A 70 9.26 27.36 25.23
N TRP A 71 10.36 27.25 24.54
CA TRP A 71 10.54 26.84 23.13
C TRP A 71 10.07 25.38 22.84
N THR A 72 9.02 24.92 23.50
CA THR A 72 8.36 23.68 23.13
C THR A 72 7.47 23.99 21.94
N ASN A 73 7.93 23.57 20.76
CA ASN A 73 7.12 23.63 19.55
C ASN A 73 5.74 23.04 19.86
N THR A 74 4.69 23.82 19.67
CA THR A 74 3.35 23.29 19.68
C THR A 74 3.15 22.60 18.35
N GLU A 75 3.07 21.28 18.37
CA GLU A 75 2.81 20.46 17.20
C GLU A 75 1.31 20.16 17.15
N GLU A 76 0.69 20.55 16.05
CA GLU A 76 -0.72 20.25 15.79
C GLU A 76 -0.81 19.47 14.49
N ARG A 77 -1.53 18.34 14.54
CA ARG A 77 -1.82 17.57 13.32
C ARG A 77 -3.19 17.96 12.81
N ILE A 78 -3.23 18.44 11.58
CA ILE A 78 -4.45 18.88 10.92
C ILE A 78 -4.72 18.07 9.66
N ASN A 79 -6.01 17.91 9.34
CA ASN A 79 -6.43 17.31 8.08
C ASN A 79 -7.16 18.37 7.24
N ILE A 80 -6.68 18.60 6.02
CA ILE A 80 -7.27 19.53 5.08
C ILE A 80 -7.50 18.78 3.78
N ASP A 81 -8.77 18.62 3.40
CA ASP A 81 -9.16 17.78 2.28
C ASP A 81 -8.55 16.37 2.41
N ASP A 82 -7.70 15.96 1.44
CA ASP A 82 -7.04 14.66 1.43
C ASP A 82 -5.60 14.70 1.98
N ARG A 83 -5.18 15.82 2.62
CA ARG A 83 -3.82 16.02 3.11
C ARG A 83 -3.75 16.01 4.62
N PHE A 84 -2.74 15.34 5.14
CA PHE A 84 -2.37 15.38 6.55
C PHE A 84 -1.14 16.28 6.71
N LEU A 85 -1.29 17.34 7.50
CA LEU A 85 -0.21 18.29 7.76
C LEU A 85 0.15 18.28 9.25
N ASN A 86 1.45 18.27 9.54
CA ASN A 86 1.96 18.69 10.86
C ASN A 86 2.23 20.18 10.80
N VAL A 87 1.70 20.93 11.75
CA VAL A 87 1.93 22.37 11.90
C VAL A 87 2.70 22.62 13.18
N TYR A 88 3.86 23.22 13.03
CA TYR A 88 4.70 23.60 14.16
C TYR A 88 4.64 25.12 14.32
N PHE A 89 4.27 25.56 15.50
CA PHE A 89 4.22 26.98 15.84
C PHE A 89 5.40 27.37 16.74
N ALA A 90 6.10 28.44 16.38
CA ALA A 90 7.19 28.99 17.17
C ALA A 90 7.08 30.51 17.23
N PRO A 91 7.18 31.12 18.43
CA PRO A 91 7.30 32.57 18.53
C PRO A 91 8.67 33.01 18.01
N PHE A 92 8.74 34.10 17.28
CA PHE A 92 10.02 34.72 16.90
C PHE A 92 10.22 36.06 17.63
N LYS A 93 11.47 36.31 18.02
CA LYS A 93 11.86 37.42 18.87
C LYS A 93 12.82 38.36 18.13
N LYS A 94 12.84 39.60 18.53
CA LYS A 94 13.82 40.61 18.07
C LYS A 94 14.85 40.89 19.18
N ASP A 95 15.92 41.58 18.88
CA ASP A 95 17.14 41.81 19.70
C ASP A 95 16.94 42.09 21.21
N ASN A 96 15.74 42.41 21.67
CA ASN A 96 15.39 42.67 23.07
C ASN A 96 14.58 41.57 23.73
N ASP A 97 14.65 40.31 23.26
CA ASP A 97 13.91 39.17 23.77
C ASP A 97 12.36 39.33 23.74
N LYS A 98 11.88 40.37 23.05
CA LYS A 98 10.45 40.64 22.90
C LYS A 98 9.89 39.85 21.71
N THR A 99 8.89 39.01 21.98
CA THR A 99 8.17 38.29 20.90
C THR A 99 7.59 39.29 19.91
N VAL A 100 7.90 39.13 18.62
CA VAL A 100 7.46 40.01 17.53
C VAL A 100 6.32 39.39 16.75
N GLY A 101 6.21 38.06 16.78
CA GLY A 101 5.18 37.33 16.07
C GLY A 101 5.33 35.84 16.23
N VAL A 102 4.65 35.09 15.36
CA VAL A 102 4.62 33.63 15.33
C VAL A 102 4.95 33.14 13.93
N ILE A 103 5.77 32.11 13.83
CA ILE A 103 6.01 31.36 12.60
C ILE A 103 5.26 30.03 12.69
N ALA A 104 4.47 29.70 11.67
CA ALA A 104 3.92 28.38 11.44
C ALA A 104 4.72 27.68 10.34
N VAL A 105 5.22 26.48 10.63
CA VAL A 105 5.86 25.59 9.66
C VAL A 105 4.92 24.42 9.41
N LEU A 106 4.55 24.20 8.15
CA LEU A 106 3.65 23.15 7.71
C LEU A 106 4.45 22.08 6.99
N GLN A 107 4.33 20.85 7.46
CA GLN A 107 4.95 19.69 6.84
C GLN A 107 3.86 18.76 6.32
N ASP A 108 3.91 18.44 5.03
CA ASP A 108 3.00 17.44 4.45
C ASP A 108 3.47 16.03 4.85
N ILE A 109 2.65 15.38 5.68
CA ILE A 109 2.89 14.01 6.16
C ILE A 109 1.91 13.01 5.56
N THR A 110 1.23 13.38 4.47
CA THR A 110 0.17 12.57 3.86
C THR A 110 0.67 11.18 3.47
N GLU A 111 1.81 11.11 2.78
CA GLU A 111 2.40 9.82 2.40
C GLU A 111 2.77 8.99 3.63
N HIS A 112 3.34 9.61 4.66
CA HIS A 112 3.72 8.92 5.89
C HIS A 112 2.50 8.33 6.61
N VAL A 113 1.42 9.12 6.75
CA VAL A 113 0.17 8.67 7.35
C VAL A 113 -0.48 7.57 6.53
N LYS A 114 -0.50 7.69 5.20
CA LYS A 114 -1.02 6.64 4.31
C LYS A 114 -0.25 5.33 4.47
N LEU A 115 1.08 5.39 4.50
CA LEU A 115 1.93 4.22 4.71
C LEU A 115 1.71 3.57 6.08
N ASP A 116 1.58 4.38 7.15
CA ASP A 116 1.32 3.87 8.50
C ASP A 116 -0.07 3.22 8.60
N ASN A 117 -1.08 3.82 7.98
CA ASN A 117 -2.42 3.25 7.91
C ASN A 117 -2.44 1.93 7.12
N MET A 118 -1.79 1.89 5.95
CA MET A 118 -1.64 0.64 5.18
C MET A 118 -0.93 -0.45 5.98
N ARG A 119 0.09 -0.08 6.79
CA ARG A 119 0.77 -1.04 7.67
C ARG A 119 -0.15 -1.56 8.78
N LYS A 120 -0.97 -0.70 9.39
CA LYS A 120 -1.95 -1.10 10.41
C LYS A 120 -3.03 -2.02 9.84
N GLU A 121 -3.58 -1.66 8.69
CA GLU A 121 -4.54 -2.51 7.96
C GLU A 121 -3.94 -3.88 7.62
N PHE A 122 -2.73 -3.91 7.10
CA PHE A 122 -2.00 -5.14 6.81
C PHE A 122 -1.90 -6.06 8.03
N ILE A 123 -1.51 -5.51 9.20
CA ILE A 123 -1.41 -6.30 10.45
C ILE A 123 -2.77 -6.83 10.89
N ALA A 124 -3.82 -6.01 10.77
CA ALA A 124 -5.18 -6.41 11.11
C ALA A 124 -5.67 -7.53 10.18
N ASP A 125 -5.49 -7.40 8.87
CA ASP A 125 -5.91 -8.40 7.88
C ASP A 125 -5.16 -9.72 8.07
N VAL A 126 -3.84 -9.69 8.29
CA VAL A 126 -3.05 -10.89 8.62
C VAL A 126 -3.59 -11.59 9.87
N SER A 127 -3.90 -10.81 10.90
CA SER A 127 -4.42 -11.34 12.15
C SER A 127 -5.78 -12.03 11.95
N HIS A 128 -6.65 -11.44 11.15
CA HIS A 128 -7.95 -12.03 10.80
C HIS A 128 -7.81 -13.28 9.94
N GLU A 129 -6.96 -13.27 8.91
CA GLU A 129 -6.73 -14.41 8.01
C GLU A 129 -6.05 -15.59 8.73
N LEU A 130 -5.29 -15.35 9.80
CA LEU A 130 -4.73 -16.38 10.65
C LEU A 130 -5.73 -16.90 11.71
N LYS A 131 -6.55 -16.04 12.28
CA LYS A 131 -7.49 -16.41 13.34
C LYS A 131 -8.54 -17.43 12.86
N THR A 132 -9.06 -17.26 11.65
CA THR A 132 -10.10 -18.13 11.09
C THR A 132 -9.66 -19.60 11.01
N PRO A 133 -8.54 -19.96 10.34
CA PRO A 133 -8.09 -21.35 10.27
C PRO A 133 -7.70 -21.90 11.65
N ILE A 134 -7.10 -21.08 12.54
CA ILE A 134 -6.77 -21.50 13.91
C ILE A 134 -8.03 -21.90 14.66
N THR A 135 -9.09 -21.08 14.62
CA THR A 135 -10.35 -21.38 15.28
C THR A 135 -10.98 -22.67 14.73
N SER A 136 -10.91 -22.88 13.41
CA SER A 136 -11.41 -24.10 12.78
C SER A 136 -10.61 -25.34 13.24
N ILE A 137 -9.27 -25.27 13.23
CA ILE A 137 -8.40 -26.35 13.70
C ILE A 137 -8.70 -26.69 15.16
N MET A 138 -8.77 -25.68 16.03
CA MET A 138 -9.08 -25.87 17.45
C MET A 138 -10.45 -26.53 17.63
N GLY A 139 -11.50 -26.01 16.97
CA GLY A 139 -12.85 -26.57 17.10
C GLY A 139 -12.93 -28.03 16.69
N TYR A 140 -12.34 -28.42 15.55
CA TYR A 140 -12.34 -29.82 15.12
C TYR A 140 -11.45 -30.70 16.00
N ALA A 141 -10.34 -30.18 16.52
CA ALA A 141 -9.49 -30.91 17.44
C ALA A 141 -10.20 -31.16 18.79
N ASP A 142 -10.82 -30.13 19.36
CA ASP A 142 -11.61 -30.23 20.60
C ASP A 142 -12.76 -31.22 20.43
N THR A 143 -13.51 -31.15 19.33
CA THR A 143 -14.56 -32.11 19.00
C THR A 143 -14.05 -33.54 18.95
N LEU A 144 -12.87 -33.79 18.37
CA LEU A 144 -12.25 -35.11 18.33
C LEU A 144 -11.77 -35.62 19.69
N LEU A 145 -11.51 -34.71 20.64
CA LEU A 145 -11.06 -35.04 22.00
C LEU A 145 -12.25 -35.30 22.95
N GLU A 146 -13.41 -34.67 22.70
CA GLU A 146 -14.56 -34.74 23.59
C GLU A 146 -15.42 -35.98 23.34
N GLU A 147 -15.47 -36.49 22.10
CA GLU A 147 -16.36 -37.60 21.72
C GLU A 147 -15.63 -38.60 20.81
N GLU A 148 -16.07 -39.89 20.92
CA GLU A 148 -15.64 -40.93 19.99
C GLU A 148 -16.50 -40.92 18.73
N TYR A 149 -15.86 -40.84 17.58
CA TYR A 149 -16.49 -40.83 16.26
C TYR A 149 -16.10 -42.10 15.47
N ASP A 150 -16.93 -42.47 14.52
CA ASP A 150 -16.56 -43.47 13.53
C ASP A 150 -15.35 -43.03 12.68
N LYS A 151 -14.65 -44.02 12.10
CA LYS A 151 -13.43 -43.75 11.32
C LYS A 151 -13.64 -42.80 10.14
N GLU A 152 -14.82 -42.77 9.55
CA GLU A 152 -15.12 -41.91 8.41
C GLU A 152 -15.24 -40.45 8.86
N THR A 153 -15.95 -40.19 9.95
CA THR A 153 -16.13 -38.90 10.56
C THR A 153 -14.79 -38.33 11.10
N GLN A 154 -14.02 -39.20 11.81
CA GLN A 154 -12.66 -38.82 12.26
C GLN A 154 -11.77 -38.40 11.08
N SER A 155 -11.78 -39.19 9.98
CA SER A 155 -11.01 -38.86 8.79
C SER A 155 -11.44 -37.52 8.16
N LYS A 156 -12.74 -37.22 8.14
CA LYS A 156 -13.24 -35.92 7.66
C LYS A 156 -12.73 -34.77 8.49
N PHE A 157 -12.79 -34.86 9.83
CA PHE A 157 -12.28 -33.80 10.72
C PHE A 157 -10.76 -33.61 10.63
N LEU A 158 -10.01 -34.70 10.60
CA LEU A 158 -8.56 -34.67 10.42
C LEU A 158 -8.17 -34.04 9.05
N ASN A 159 -8.93 -34.31 7.99
CA ASN A 159 -8.71 -33.70 6.68
C ASN A 159 -8.97 -32.19 6.70
N VAL A 160 -9.98 -31.71 7.44
CA VAL A 160 -10.20 -30.27 7.62
C VAL A 160 -9.03 -29.64 8.36
N ILE A 161 -8.59 -30.22 9.49
CA ILE A 161 -7.44 -29.75 10.25
C ILE A 161 -6.19 -29.67 9.36
N ALA A 162 -5.91 -30.74 8.59
CA ALA A 162 -4.75 -30.78 7.70
C ALA A 162 -4.83 -29.75 6.57
N SER A 163 -6.03 -29.49 6.02
CA SER A 163 -6.24 -28.50 4.96
C SER A 163 -6.03 -27.06 5.48
N GLU A 164 -6.56 -26.74 6.67
CA GLU A 164 -6.39 -25.44 7.29
C GLU A 164 -4.94 -25.18 7.71
N ALA A 165 -4.26 -26.21 8.24
CA ALA A 165 -2.81 -26.11 8.55
C ALA A 165 -1.97 -25.83 7.30
N ARG A 166 -2.25 -26.49 6.15
CA ARG A 166 -1.56 -26.20 4.88
C ARG A 166 -1.87 -24.78 4.38
N ARG A 167 -3.11 -24.31 4.54
CA ARG A 167 -3.51 -22.95 4.20
C ARG A 167 -2.71 -21.93 5.01
N MET A 168 -2.56 -22.14 6.32
CA MET A 168 -1.76 -21.29 7.19
C MET A 168 -0.28 -21.28 6.78
N ALA A 169 0.31 -22.45 6.51
CA ALA A 169 1.70 -22.56 6.07
C ALA A 169 1.95 -21.76 4.78
N LYS A 170 1.01 -21.83 3.82
CA LYS A 170 1.07 -21.03 2.59
C LYS A 170 1.00 -19.54 2.90
N LEU A 171 0.07 -19.10 3.75
CA LEU A 171 -0.09 -17.70 4.13
C LEU A 171 1.21 -17.15 4.76
N VAL A 172 1.81 -17.90 5.68
CA VAL A 172 3.10 -17.50 6.31
C VAL A 172 4.21 -17.40 5.26
N THR A 173 4.29 -18.32 4.33
CA THR A 173 5.29 -18.29 3.24
C THR A 173 5.10 -17.07 2.35
N ASP A 174 3.86 -16.74 2.00
CA ASP A 174 3.51 -15.57 1.19
C ASP A 174 3.89 -14.27 1.92
N LEU A 175 3.63 -14.18 3.23
CA LEU A 175 4.02 -13.05 4.09
C LEU A 175 5.54 -12.86 4.17
N LEU A 176 6.29 -13.95 4.37
CA LEU A 176 7.75 -13.90 4.41
C LEU A 176 8.33 -13.45 3.06
N THR A 177 7.73 -13.86 1.97
CA THR A 177 8.12 -13.43 0.62
C THR A 177 7.88 -11.92 0.42
N LEU A 178 6.73 -11.41 0.83
CA LEU A 178 6.43 -9.97 0.78
C LEU A 178 7.41 -9.17 1.63
N SER A 179 7.69 -9.63 2.87
CA SER A 179 8.64 -8.95 3.76
C SER A 179 10.07 -8.91 3.22
N LYS A 180 10.51 -9.95 2.49
CA LYS A 180 11.83 -9.98 1.85
C LYS A 180 11.92 -8.99 0.70
N ASN A 181 10.86 -8.85 -0.10
CA ASN A 181 10.81 -7.92 -1.22
C ASN A 181 10.81 -6.45 -0.75
N ASP A 182 10.10 -6.12 0.33
CA ASP A 182 10.06 -4.75 0.89
C ASP A 182 11.44 -4.28 1.38
N ASN A 183 12.30 -5.19 1.78
CA ASN A 183 13.63 -4.84 2.33
C ASN A 183 14.74 -4.69 1.28
N ASN A 184 14.43 -4.72 -0.03
CA ASN A 184 15.43 -4.66 -1.13
C ASN A 184 16.61 -5.65 -0.96
N ARG A 185 16.45 -6.73 -0.18
CA ARG A 185 17.50 -7.70 0.13
C ARG A 185 17.56 -8.88 -0.83
N ASN A 186 16.64 -8.95 -1.79
CA ASN A 186 16.70 -9.98 -2.80
C ASN A 186 17.74 -9.58 -3.87
N VAL A 187 18.82 -10.32 -3.93
CA VAL A 187 19.68 -10.33 -5.11
C VAL A 187 18.84 -10.94 -6.21
N VAL A 188 18.30 -10.10 -7.11
CA VAL A 188 17.53 -10.53 -8.27
C VAL A 188 18.44 -11.36 -9.16
N LYS A 189 18.17 -12.65 -9.28
CA LYS A 189 18.95 -13.58 -10.11
C LYS A 189 18.36 -13.61 -11.52
N LYS A 190 18.76 -12.65 -12.33
CA LYS A 190 18.33 -12.62 -13.74
C LYS A 190 19.07 -13.68 -14.54
N GLU A 191 18.33 -14.47 -15.30
CA GLU A 191 18.82 -15.45 -16.26
C GLU A 191 18.03 -15.38 -17.58
N GLN A 192 18.60 -15.94 -18.64
CA GLN A 192 17.89 -16.08 -19.90
C GLN A 192 17.08 -17.37 -19.87
N PHE A 193 15.81 -17.31 -20.23
CA PHE A 193 14.93 -18.48 -20.31
C PHE A 193 13.85 -18.32 -21.37
N ASP A 194 13.29 -19.45 -21.80
CA ASP A 194 12.13 -19.51 -22.68
C ASP A 194 10.85 -19.33 -21.92
N LEU A 195 10.09 -18.27 -22.25
CA LEU A 195 8.85 -17.92 -21.58
C LEU A 195 7.72 -18.93 -21.88
N GLY A 196 7.69 -19.49 -23.08
CA GLY A 196 6.71 -20.51 -23.47
C GLY A 196 6.92 -21.83 -22.72
N GLU A 197 8.17 -22.26 -22.55
CA GLU A 197 8.49 -23.42 -21.72
C GLU A 197 8.14 -23.24 -20.27
N LEU A 198 8.39 -22.03 -19.71
CA LEU A 198 8.03 -21.70 -18.33
C LEU A 198 6.52 -21.78 -18.12
N VAL A 199 5.73 -21.19 -19.01
CA VAL A 199 4.25 -21.24 -18.93
C VAL A 199 3.72 -22.66 -19.04
N LYS A 200 4.28 -23.50 -19.93
CA LYS A 200 3.91 -24.93 -20.03
C LYS A 200 4.21 -25.67 -18.73
N LYS A 201 5.37 -25.45 -18.12
CA LYS A 201 5.70 -26.03 -16.79
C LYS A 201 4.73 -25.58 -15.70
N CYS A 202 4.26 -24.33 -15.71
CA CYS A 202 3.23 -23.86 -14.80
C CYS A 202 1.89 -24.59 -15.03
N GLN A 203 1.51 -24.79 -16.29
CA GLN A 203 0.31 -25.55 -16.64
C GLN A 203 0.40 -27.00 -16.15
N ASP A 204 1.55 -27.66 -16.33
CA ASP A 204 1.76 -29.03 -15.85
C ASP A 204 1.67 -29.12 -14.33
N LYS A 205 2.21 -28.14 -13.59
CA LYS A 205 2.07 -28.07 -12.12
C LYS A 205 0.60 -27.97 -11.65
N LEU A 206 -0.26 -27.37 -12.44
CA LEU A 206 -1.69 -27.17 -12.14
C LEU A 206 -2.61 -28.22 -12.82
N ALA A 207 -2.04 -29.25 -13.47
CA ALA A 207 -2.79 -30.24 -14.24
C ALA A 207 -3.87 -30.97 -13.42
N ILE A 208 -3.61 -31.24 -12.14
CA ILE A 208 -4.56 -31.92 -11.24
C ILE A 208 -5.79 -31.05 -10.99
N GLU A 209 -5.57 -29.76 -10.67
CA GLU A 209 -6.64 -28.78 -10.43
C GLU A 209 -7.46 -28.53 -11.69
N ILE A 210 -6.80 -28.38 -12.84
CA ILE A 210 -7.41 -28.21 -14.15
C ILE A 210 -8.33 -29.42 -14.45
N LYS A 211 -7.81 -30.64 -14.27
CA LYS A 211 -8.56 -31.87 -14.50
C LYS A 211 -9.74 -32.02 -13.54
N ARG A 212 -9.54 -31.69 -12.25
CA ARG A 212 -10.57 -31.78 -11.22
C ARG A 212 -11.79 -30.91 -11.54
N LYS A 213 -11.57 -29.75 -12.17
CA LYS A 213 -12.62 -28.80 -12.59
C LYS A 213 -13.04 -28.97 -14.06
N ASN A 214 -12.54 -29.99 -14.75
CA ASN A 214 -12.80 -30.22 -16.17
C ASN A 214 -12.55 -29.00 -17.06
N HIS A 215 -11.58 -28.14 -16.73
CA HIS A 215 -11.30 -26.94 -17.49
C HIS A 215 -10.62 -27.28 -18.83
N ASN A 216 -11.05 -26.57 -19.88
CA ASN A 216 -10.35 -26.56 -21.17
C ASN A 216 -9.28 -25.47 -21.16
N VAL A 217 -8.00 -25.87 -20.99
CA VAL A 217 -6.86 -24.93 -20.94
C VAL A 217 -6.02 -25.05 -22.18
N ASN A 218 -6.00 -24.01 -22.99
CA ASN A 218 -5.24 -23.93 -24.23
C ASN A 218 -4.10 -22.91 -24.11
N CYS A 219 -2.86 -23.35 -24.41
CA CYS A 219 -1.69 -22.48 -24.42
C CYS A 219 -1.20 -22.29 -25.88
N PHE A 220 -1.16 -21.03 -26.29
CA PHE A 220 -0.71 -20.61 -27.63
C PHE A 220 0.60 -19.83 -27.48
N VAL A 221 1.68 -20.39 -28.01
CA VAL A 221 2.99 -19.72 -28.02
C VAL A 221 3.26 -19.28 -29.45
N THR A 222 3.52 -18.00 -29.66
CA THR A 222 3.90 -17.47 -30.98
C THR A 222 5.24 -18.04 -31.37
N ALA A 223 5.46 -18.27 -32.69
CA ALA A 223 6.76 -18.67 -33.17
C ALA A 223 7.83 -17.61 -32.88
N ASP A 224 9.03 -18.04 -32.56
CA ASP A 224 10.22 -17.19 -32.40
C ASP A 224 10.14 -16.18 -31.25
N VAL A 225 9.49 -16.52 -30.13
CA VAL A 225 9.56 -15.67 -28.90
C VAL A 225 11.03 -15.65 -28.43
N PRO A 226 11.65 -14.45 -28.32
CA PRO A 226 13.02 -14.33 -27.84
C PRO A 226 13.15 -14.81 -26.38
N LEU A 227 14.35 -15.25 -25.99
CA LEU A 227 14.66 -15.54 -24.60
C LEU A 227 14.49 -14.26 -23.76
N VAL A 228 13.84 -14.42 -22.63
CA VAL A 228 13.58 -13.31 -21.68
C VAL A 228 14.70 -13.28 -20.63
N TYR A 229 15.23 -12.09 -20.33
CA TYR A 229 16.25 -11.89 -19.30
C TYR A 229 15.60 -11.30 -18.04
N ALA A 230 15.22 -12.17 -17.10
CA ALA A 230 14.51 -11.80 -15.87
C ALA A 230 14.80 -12.81 -14.75
N ASP A 231 14.25 -12.57 -13.56
CA ASP A 231 14.22 -13.56 -12.48
C ASP A 231 13.13 -14.60 -12.81
N LYS A 232 13.58 -15.80 -13.16
CA LYS A 232 12.70 -16.89 -13.61
C LYS A 232 11.74 -17.36 -12.54
N ASP A 233 12.20 -17.41 -11.28
CA ASP A 233 11.37 -17.86 -10.14
C ASP A 233 10.26 -16.85 -9.85
N ASP A 234 10.54 -15.56 -9.95
CA ASP A 234 9.55 -14.50 -9.77
C ASP A 234 8.52 -14.49 -10.91
N ILE A 235 8.96 -14.66 -12.17
CA ILE A 235 8.03 -14.77 -13.30
C ILE A 235 7.16 -16.03 -13.17
N GLU A 236 7.74 -17.18 -12.77
CA GLU A 236 7.00 -18.41 -12.52
C GLU A 236 5.91 -18.19 -11.46
N ARG A 237 6.25 -17.49 -10.37
CA ARG A 237 5.31 -17.16 -9.29
C ARG A 237 4.15 -16.30 -9.77
N VAL A 238 4.43 -15.28 -10.60
CA VAL A 238 3.39 -14.45 -11.22
C VAL A 238 2.45 -15.28 -12.07
N VAL A 239 2.98 -16.13 -12.96
CA VAL A 239 2.18 -16.99 -13.82
C VAL A 239 1.32 -17.96 -13.02
N LEU A 240 1.89 -18.64 -12.02
CA LEU A 240 1.17 -19.56 -11.16
C LEU A 240 0.04 -18.85 -10.37
N ASN A 241 0.27 -17.65 -9.86
CA ASN A 241 -0.74 -16.89 -9.14
C ASN A 241 -1.94 -16.53 -10.04
N ILE A 242 -1.67 -16.03 -11.25
CA ILE A 242 -2.73 -15.66 -12.20
C ILE A 242 -3.49 -16.91 -12.65
N MET A 243 -2.79 -17.97 -13.05
CA MET A 243 -3.43 -19.24 -13.48
C MET A 243 -4.26 -19.87 -12.37
N THR A 244 -3.76 -19.89 -11.13
CA THR A 244 -4.51 -20.40 -9.97
C THR A 244 -5.78 -19.59 -9.74
N ASN A 245 -5.74 -18.26 -9.89
CA ASN A 245 -6.92 -17.41 -9.81
C ASN A 245 -7.91 -17.74 -10.94
N SER A 246 -7.46 -17.84 -12.19
CA SER A 246 -8.31 -18.23 -13.32
C SER A 246 -8.99 -19.59 -13.09
N ILE A 247 -8.24 -20.59 -12.62
CA ILE A 247 -8.80 -21.90 -12.27
C ILE A 247 -9.81 -21.78 -11.13
N LYS A 248 -9.54 -20.99 -10.11
CA LYS A 248 -10.39 -20.82 -8.94
C LYS A 248 -11.73 -20.19 -9.29
N TYR A 249 -11.70 -19.12 -10.06
CA TYR A 249 -12.86 -18.27 -10.34
C TYR A 249 -13.60 -18.62 -11.63
N THR A 250 -13.09 -19.56 -12.41
CA THR A 250 -13.80 -20.15 -13.54
C THR A 250 -14.66 -21.33 -13.07
N LYS A 251 -15.90 -21.41 -13.59
CA LYS A 251 -16.82 -22.51 -13.30
C LYS A 251 -16.32 -23.82 -13.89
N GLU A 252 -16.77 -24.93 -13.33
CA GLU A 252 -16.46 -26.27 -13.86
C GLU A 252 -16.81 -26.37 -15.36
N GLY A 253 -15.92 -26.98 -16.14
CA GLY A 253 -16.04 -27.07 -17.60
C GLY A 253 -15.71 -25.78 -18.35
N GLY A 254 -15.26 -24.73 -17.65
CA GLY A 254 -14.92 -23.45 -18.26
C GLY A 254 -13.66 -23.47 -19.10
N GLU A 255 -13.40 -22.38 -19.82
CA GLU A 255 -12.30 -22.23 -20.75
C GLU A 255 -11.26 -21.21 -20.25
N ILE A 256 -9.97 -21.58 -20.35
CA ILE A 256 -8.83 -20.71 -20.04
C ILE A 256 -7.90 -20.72 -21.24
N LYS A 257 -7.58 -19.55 -21.80
CA LYS A 257 -6.66 -19.38 -22.91
C LYS A 257 -5.44 -18.60 -22.47
N ILE A 258 -4.26 -19.13 -22.78
CA ILE A 258 -2.97 -18.52 -22.45
C ILE A 258 -2.27 -18.19 -23.75
N TYR A 259 -1.87 -16.95 -23.90
CA TYR A 259 -1.10 -16.48 -25.06
C TYR A 259 0.26 -16.01 -24.60
N VAL A 260 1.33 -16.56 -25.19
CA VAL A 260 2.70 -16.13 -24.99
C VAL A 260 3.23 -15.61 -26.32
N GLY A 261 3.73 -14.39 -26.30
CA GLY A 261 4.21 -13.73 -27.51
C GLY A 261 5.13 -12.56 -27.19
N PHE A 262 5.44 -11.79 -28.23
CA PHE A 262 6.22 -10.58 -28.12
C PHE A 262 5.69 -9.50 -29.06
N VAL A 263 5.88 -8.25 -28.65
CA VAL A 263 5.54 -7.06 -29.46
C VAL A 263 6.72 -6.11 -29.35
N TYR A 264 7.31 -5.78 -30.48
CA TYR A 264 8.58 -5.04 -30.56
C TYR A 264 9.69 -5.74 -29.75
N ASN A 265 10.06 -5.20 -28.58
CA ASN A 265 11.10 -5.73 -27.71
C ASN A 265 10.56 -6.32 -26.40
N ASP A 266 9.24 -6.33 -26.22
CA ASP A 266 8.60 -6.78 -25.00
C ASP A 266 7.91 -8.12 -25.17
N ALA A 267 8.26 -9.10 -24.33
CA ALA A 267 7.55 -10.36 -24.24
C ALA A 267 6.31 -10.18 -23.33
N TYR A 268 5.23 -10.88 -23.69
CA TYR A 268 3.99 -10.81 -22.90
C TYR A 268 3.41 -12.21 -22.66
N ILE A 269 2.68 -12.31 -21.54
CA ILE A 269 1.78 -13.41 -21.24
C ILE A 269 0.38 -12.82 -21.05
N LYS A 270 -0.61 -13.33 -21.77
CA LYS A 270 -2.02 -12.96 -21.61
C LYS A 270 -2.80 -14.21 -21.21
N ILE A 271 -3.55 -14.13 -20.13
CA ILE A 271 -4.40 -15.22 -19.65
C ILE A 271 -5.83 -14.72 -19.67
N PHE A 272 -6.69 -15.42 -20.41
CA PHE A 272 -8.11 -15.12 -20.51
C PHE A 272 -8.87 -16.30 -19.91
N ASP A 273 -9.83 -16.00 -19.08
CA ASP A 273 -10.80 -16.97 -18.55
C ASP A 273 -12.23 -16.48 -18.80
N ASN A 274 -13.17 -17.42 -18.83
CA ASN A 274 -14.59 -17.12 -18.90
C ASN A 274 -15.26 -17.24 -17.51
N GLY A 275 -14.53 -16.89 -16.47
CA GLY A 275 -14.97 -16.91 -15.09
C GLY A 275 -15.94 -15.76 -14.72
N ILE A 276 -16.07 -15.50 -13.43
CA ILE A 276 -17.00 -14.49 -12.90
C ILE A 276 -16.58 -13.04 -13.23
N GLY A 277 -15.35 -12.84 -13.66
CA GLY A 277 -14.78 -11.50 -13.91
C GLY A 277 -14.50 -10.71 -12.62
N ILE A 278 -14.05 -9.49 -12.79
CA ILE A 278 -13.76 -8.52 -11.72
C ILE A 278 -14.58 -7.27 -12.00
N PRO A 279 -15.37 -6.75 -11.03
CA PRO A 279 -16.09 -5.48 -11.19
C PRO A 279 -15.13 -4.34 -11.53
N GLU A 280 -15.57 -3.40 -12.36
CA GLU A 280 -14.72 -2.29 -12.82
C GLU A 280 -14.23 -1.42 -11.66
N GLU A 281 -15.06 -1.23 -10.65
CA GLU A 281 -14.75 -0.47 -9.42
C GLU A 281 -13.62 -1.09 -8.59
N ASP A 282 -13.42 -2.41 -8.71
CA ASP A 282 -12.40 -3.15 -7.95
C ASP A 282 -11.06 -3.25 -8.69
N LEU A 283 -11.02 -2.97 -10.01
CA LEU A 283 -9.81 -3.16 -10.84
C LEU A 283 -8.60 -2.36 -10.36
N SER A 284 -8.82 -1.17 -9.82
CA SER A 284 -7.75 -0.33 -9.26
C SER A 284 -7.14 -0.90 -7.98
N ARG A 285 -7.89 -1.76 -7.28
CA ARG A 285 -7.57 -2.27 -5.95
C ARG A 285 -7.07 -3.71 -5.93
N ILE A 286 -7.18 -4.47 -7.03
CA ILE A 286 -6.78 -5.90 -7.08
C ILE A 286 -5.31 -6.15 -6.78
N PHE A 287 -4.45 -5.12 -6.86
CA PHE A 287 -3.03 -5.19 -6.50
C PHE A 287 -2.76 -4.77 -5.06
N GLU A 288 -3.78 -4.30 -4.32
CA GLU A 288 -3.65 -4.05 -2.88
C GLU A 288 -3.47 -5.38 -2.14
N ARG A 289 -2.65 -5.36 -1.08
CA ARG A 289 -2.40 -6.55 -0.27
C ARG A 289 -3.68 -6.99 0.43
N PHE A 290 -3.99 -8.30 0.39
CA PHE A 290 -5.19 -8.91 1.00
C PHE A 290 -6.53 -8.41 0.46
N TYR A 291 -6.53 -7.58 -0.58
CA TYR A 291 -7.79 -7.18 -1.20
C TYR A 291 -8.51 -8.37 -1.82
N ARG A 292 -9.80 -8.46 -1.58
CA ARG A 292 -10.71 -9.48 -2.16
C ARG A 292 -12.02 -8.80 -2.51
N VAL A 293 -12.48 -9.01 -3.72
CA VAL A 293 -13.74 -8.45 -4.25
C VAL A 293 -14.95 -8.89 -3.42
N ASP A 294 -14.92 -10.09 -2.84
CA ASP A 294 -16.01 -10.64 -2.01
C ASP A 294 -15.50 -11.05 -0.61
N LYS A 295 -15.63 -10.16 0.38
CA LYS A 295 -15.56 -10.57 1.81
C LYS A 295 -16.80 -11.34 2.27
N ALA A 296 -17.87 -11.41 1.47
CA ALA A 296 -19.19 -11.92 1.86
C ALA A 296 -19.55 -13.32 1.32
N ARG A 297 -18.66 -13.99 0.58
CA ARG A 297 -18.95 -15.30 -0.05
C ARG A 297 -17.91 -16.38 0.22
N SER A 298 -17.37 -16.43 1.44
CA SER A 298 -16.54 -17.56 1.87
C SER A 298 -17.13 -18.22 3.10
#